data_99e853ea499719996e1002f41fd23c04
#
_entry.id   99e853ea499719996e1002f41fd23c04
#
_cell.length_a   1.000
_cell.length_b   1.000
_cell.length_c   1.000
_cell.angle_alpha   90.00
_cell.angle_beta   90.00
_cell.angle_gamma   90.00
#
_symmetry.space_group_name_H-M   'P 1'
#
loop_
_entity.id
_entity.type
_entity.pdbx_description
1 polymer ?
#
loop_
_entity_poly.entity_id
_entity_poly.type
_entity_poly.pdbx_seq_one_letter_code
_entity_poly.pdbx_strand_id
1 'polypeptide(L)'
;MKTLRLLLLPILVLAVVVASQSIFVVKETERAVKLRFGEIVEADVVPGLHFKLPIVNTVRKFDARILTLDAAPQSYLTSEKKALTVDSFVKWRVSDVSKYFTTTGGDEERLRRLLIQRVDAGLRNEFGSRTVNEVVSGERDELMDKLTLQLNTISLEELGVEVLDLRVKKIDLPPEVSESVYNRMRTERQRLAKELRAQGNEVAEKIRATADKDKTIILADAYRQAEETKGNGDAIATATYANAYSKDPEFYDFTRSLKAYQSTFGSKSDILLINPDSDFFKYLDDSNAKNN
;
A
#
# COMPACT_ATOMS: atom_id res chain seq x y z
N MET A 1 -56.45 -20.77 76.11
CA MET A 1 -55.85 -21.58 75.05
C MET A 1 -56.17 -21.07 73.63
N LYS A 2 -57.29 -20.41 73.34
CA LYS A 2 -57.68 -19.93 72.02
C LYS A 2 -56.86 -18.71 71.56
N THR A 3 -56.47 -17.80 72.45
CA THR A 3 -55.66 -16.60 72.15
C THR A 3 -54.24 -16.94 71.82
N LEU A 4 -53.65 -18.01 72.38
CA LEU A 4 -52.29 -18.44 72.04
C LEU A 4 -52.20 -19.04 70.64
N ARG A 5 -53.27 -19.75 70.19
CA ARG A 5 -53.35 -20.28 68.82
C ARG A 5 -53.52 -19.14 67.75
N LEU A 6 -54.18 -18.05 68.12
CA LEU A 6 -54.41 -16.91 67.26
C LEU A 6 -53.10 -16.12 67.00
N LEU A 7 -52.19 -16.06 67.97
CA LEU A 7 -50.86 -15.45 67.88
C LEU A 7 -49.83 -16.30 67.12
N LEU A 8 -50.01 -17.64 67.16
CA LEU A 8 -49.11 -18.55 66.47
C LEU A 8 -49.16 -18.38 64.93
N LEU A 9 -50.30 -18.06 64.36
CA LEU A 9 -50.51 -17.94 62.94
C LEU A 9 -49.73 -16.77 62.36
N PRO A 10 -49.77 -15.52 62.86
CA PRO A 10 -48.95 -14.41 62.36
C PRO A 10 -47.45 -14.63 62.62
N ILE A 11 -47.05 -15.28 63.70
CA ILE A 11 -45.64 -15.62 63.92
C ILE A 11 -45.15 -16.65 62.91
N LEU A 12 -45.94 -17.64 62.55
CA LEU A 12 -45.60 -18.60 61.50
C LEU A 12 -45.47 -17.92 60.12
N VAL A 13 -46.44 -17.03 59.81
CA VAL A 13 -46.34 -16.24 58.54
C VAL A 13 -45.10 -15.38 58.53
N LEU A 14 -44.80 -14.70 59.63
CA LEU A 14 -43.58 -13.90 59.75
C LEU A 14 -42.31 -14.73 59.54
N ALA A 15 -42.26 -15.92 60.19
CA ALA A 15 -41.13 -16.84 60.02
C ALA A 15 -40.95 -17.32 58.57
N VAL A 16 -42.03 -17.62 57.86
CA VAL A 16 -42.02 -18.03 56.46
C VAL A 16 -41.54 -16.89 55.60
N VAL A 17 -41.96 -15.63 55.80
CA VAL A 17 -41.52 -14.47 55.11
C VAL A 17 -40.02 -14.19 55.32
N VAL A 18 -39.56 -14.28 56.57
CA VAL A 18 -38.13 -14.14 56.91
C VAL A 18 -37.32 -15.27 56.29
N ALA A 19 -37.77 -16.51 56.31
CA ALA A 19 -37.09 -17.64 55.68
C ALA A 19 -37.01 -17.48 54.14
N SER A 20 -38.10 -17.00 53.53
CA SER A 20 -38.12 -16.72 52.08
C SER A 20 -37.12 -15.61 51.66
N GLN A 21 -36.94 -14.58 52.48
CA GLN A 21 -35.97 -13.49 52.22
C GLN A 21 -34.53 -13.87 52.60
N SER A 22 -34.32 -14.96 53.32
CA SER A 22 -33.01 -15.46 53.73
C SER A 22 -32.30 -16.24 52.66
N ILE A 23 -32.97 -16.63 51.59
CA ILE A 23 -32.42 -17.44 50.50
C ILE A 23 -32.18 -16.55 49.28
N PHE A 24 -30.99 -16.68 48.66
CA PHE A 24 -30.72 -16.08 47.39
C PHE A 24 -29.88 -17.03 46.51
N VAL A 25 -30.04 -16.91 45.20
CA VAL A 25 -29.32 -17.73 44.21
C VAL A 25 -28.41 -16.81 43.40
N VAL A 26 -27.14 -17.21 43.24
CA VAL A 26 -26.19 -16.59 42.33
C VAL A 26 -26.06 -17.49 41.11
N LYS A 27 -26.30 -16.94 39.92
CA LYS A 27 -26.18 -17.68 38.66
C LYS A 27 -24.72 -17.78 38.25
N GLU A 28 -24.38 -18.74 37.39
CA GLU A 28 -23.05 -18.88 36.73
C GLU A 28 -22.61 -17.61 36.00
N THR A 29 -23.55 -16.83 35.49
CA THR A 29 -23.31 -15.57 34.76
C THR A 29 -23.17 -14.35 35.67
N GLU A 30 -23.31 -14.55 37.00
CA GLU A 30 -23.32 -13.51 38.01
C GLU A 30 -22.18 -13.71 39.00
N ARG A 31 -21.62 -12.63 39.48
CA ARG A 31 -20.80 -12.54 40.68
C ARG A 31 -21.55 -11.76 41.75
N ALA A 32 -21.34 -12.06 42.99
CA ALA A 32 -22.05 -11.35 44.04
C ALA A 32 -21.14 -10.98 45.22
N VAL A 33 -21.47 -9.83 45.81
CA VAL A 33 -20.87 -9.37 47.09
C VAL A 33 -21.96 -9.39 48.18
N LYS A 34 -21.62 -9.95 49.31
CA LYS A 34 -22.47 -9.92 50.51
C LYS A 34 -21.96 -8.86 51.46
N LEU A 35 -22.80 -7.90 51.71
CA LEU A 35 -22.55 -6.77 52.59
C LEU A 35 -23.26 -6.92 53.90
N ARG A 36 -22.63 -6.50 55.01
CA ARG A 36 -23.26 -6.35 56.32
C ARG A 36 -23.15 -4.91 56.75
N PHE A 37 -24.28 -4.23 56.86
CA PHE A 37 -24.34 -2.80 57.18
C PHE A 37 -23.46 -1.93 56.25
N GLY A 38 -23.26 -2.36 55.00
CA GLY A 38 -22.42 -1.64 54.02
C GLY A 38 -20.98 -2.10 53.90
N GLU A 39 -20.49 -2.92 54.86
CA GLU A 39 -19.14 -3.50 54.80
C GLU A 39 -19.13 -4.84 54.07
N ILE A 40 -18.09 -5.13 53.32
CA ILE A 40 -17.90 -6.38 52.58
C ILE A 40 -17.55 -7.49 53.56
N VAL A 41 -18.45 -8.48 53.70
CA VAL A 41 -18.23 -9.67 54.53
C VAL A 41 -17.73 -10.82 53.67
N GLU A 42 -18.24 -10.94 52.43
CA GLU A 42 -17.87 -11.97 51.47
C GLU A 42 -17.82 -11.35 50.09
N ALA A 43 -16.63 -11.32 49.52
CA ALA A 43 -16.35 -10.52 48.32
C ALA A 43 -16.70 -11.22 47.01
N ASP A 44 -16.65 -12.54 46.95
CA ASP A 44 -16.90 -13.31 45.71
C ASP A 44 -17.71 -14.55 46.07
N VAL A 45 -19.03 -14.38 46.13
CA VAL A 45 -19.96 -15.46 46.39
C VAL A 45 -20.04 -16.38 45.20
N VAL A 46 -19.67 -17.66 45.39
CA VAL A 46 -19.67 -18.69 44.35
C VAL A 46 -21.07 -18.91 43.78
N PRO A 47 -21.25 -19.23 42.50
CA PRO A 47 -22.56 -19.61 41.96
C PRO A 47 -23.23 -20.74 42.76
N GLY A 48 -24.53 -20.60 43.01
CA GLY A 48 -25.29 -21.57 43.79
C GLY A 48 -26.33 -20.95 44.69
N LEU A 49 -26.85 -21.77 45.61
CA LEU A 49 -27.82 -21.38 46.63
C LEU A 49 -27.09 -20.94 47.89
N HIS A 50 -27.41 -19.74 48.37
CA HIS A 50 -26.79 -19.15 49.57
C HIS A 50 -27.83 -18.61 50.55
N PHE A 51 -27.41 -18.45 51.79
CA PHE A 51 -28.22 -17.88 52.84
C PHE A 51 -27.70 -16.51 53.29
N LYS A 52 -28.62 -15.62 53.53
CA LYS A 52 -28.35 -14.30 54.13
C LYS A 52 -29.27 -14.04 55.30
N LEU A 53 -28.80 -13.26 56.24
CA LEU A 53 -29.69 -12.75 57.29
C LEU A 53 -30.45 -11.55 56.72
N PRO A 54 -31.80 -11.65 56.60
CA PRO A 54 -32.56 -10.50 56.07
C PRO A 54 -32.39 -9.33 57.05
N ILE A 55 -32.44 -8.09 56.46
CA ILE A 55 -32.24 -6.81 57.16
C ILE A 55 -30.76 -6.50 57.43
N VAL A 56 -29.96 -7.45 57.88
CA VAL A 56 -28.55 -7.27 58.25
C VAL A 56 -27.64 -7.36 57.04
N ASN A 57 -27.91 -8.33 56.16
CA ASN A 57 -27.08 -8.60 55.00
C ASN A 57 -27.79 -8.16 53.72
N THR A 58 -27.07 -7.35 52.90
CA THR A 58 -27.46 -6.97 51.56
C THR A 58 -26.56 -7.69 50.57
N VAL A 59 -27.12 -8.21 49.48
CA VAL A 59 -26.35 -8.86 48.37
C VAL A 59 -26.48 -8.00 47.13
N ARG A 60 -25.33 -7.63 46.56
CA ARG A 60 -25.23 -6.98 45.24
C ARG A 60 -24.71 -7.98 44.24
N LYS A 61 -25.36 -8.09 43.09
CA LYS A 61 -25.01 -8.97 42.00
C LYS A 61 -24.50 -8.16 40.82
N PHE A 62 -23.50 -8.68 40.16
CA PHE A 62 -22.85 -8.08 38.98
C PHE A 62 -22.77 -9.10 37.86
N ASP A 63 -22.79 -8.65 36.62
CA ASP A 63 -22.61 -9.51 35.46
C ASP A 63 -21.15 -9.98 35.40
N ALA A 64 -20.94 -11.30 35.32
CA ALA A 64 -19.61 -11.93 35.22
C ALA A 64 -19.21 -12.20 33.74
N ARG A 65 -20.13 -11.97 32.82
CA ARG A 65 -19.87 -12.16 31.38
C ARG A 65 -18.90 -11.13 30.84
N ILE A 66 -18.40 -11.41 29.65
CA ILE A 66 -17.63 -10.42 28.88
C ILE A 66 -18.58 -9.34 28.37
N LEU A 67 -18.37 -8.15 28.83
CA LEU A 67 -19.11 -6.95 28.42
C LEU A 67 -18.31 -6.14 27.41
N THR A 68 -19.03 -5.44 26.54
CA THR A 68 -18.41 -4.56 25.53
C THR A 68 -18.70 -3.11 25.88
N LEU A 69 -17.65 -2.33 25.96
CA LEU A 69 -17.71 -0.89 26.14
C LEU A 69 -17.41 -0.21 24.81
N ASP A 70 -18.41 0.39 24.20
CA ASP A 70 -18.23 1.24 23.03
C ASP A 70 -17.88 2.66 23.48
N ALA A 71 -16.69 3.13 23.08
CA ALA A 71 -16.27 4.51 23.30
C ALA A 71 -16.83 5.39 22.18
N ALA A 72 -17.29 6.59 22.53
CA ALA A 72 -17.65 7.57 21.49
C ALA A 72 -16.39 7.95 20.68
N PRO A 73 -16.53 8.22 19.36
CA PRO A 73 -15.40 8.64 18.54
C PRO A 73 -14.70 9.86 19.12
N GLN A 74 -13.39 9.76 19.31
CA GLN A 74 -12.55 10.81 19.87
C GLN A 74 -11.46 11.23 18.89
N SER A 75 -11.04 12.49 18.99
CA SER A 75 -9.97 13.03 18.15
C SER A 75 -8.62 12.97 18.86
N TYR A 76 -7.64 12.36 18.22
CA TYR A 76 -6.26 12.24 18.71
C TYR A 76 -5.30 12.90 17.72
N LEU A 77 -4.26 13.53 18.26
CA LEU A 77 -3.18 14.14 17.48
C LEU A 77 -2.02 13.15 17.33
N THR A 78 -1.54 12.98 16.11
CA THR A 78 -0.33 12.18 15.82
C THR A 78 0.94 13.01 16.05
N SER A 79 2.13 12.37 16.03
CA SER A 79 3.45 13.02 16.07
C SER A 79 3.62 14.08 14.99
N GLU A 80 2.96 13.89 13.83
CA GLU A 80 2.94 14.85 12.71
C GLU A 80 1.94 16.01 12.92
N LYS A 81 1.31 16.13 14.10
CA LYS A 81 0.25 17.11 14.40
C LYS A 81 -0.99 17.00 13.50
N LYS A 82 -1.25 15.82 12.95
CA LYS A 82 -2.47 15.52 12.22
C LYS A 82 -3.51 14.95 13.16
N ALA A 83 -4.73 15.50 13.13
CA ALA A 83 -5.84 14.98 13.93
C ALA A 83 -6.44 13.76 13.23
N LEU A 84 -6.70 12.71 14.01
CA LEU A 84 -7.41 11.50 13.60
C LEU A 84 -8.63 11.29 14.50
N THR A 85 -9.79 11.05 13.93
CA THR A 85 -10.99 10.62 14.65
C THR A 85 -11.00 9.10 14.73
N VAL A 86 -10.94 8.59 15.96
CA VAL A 86 -10.81 7.16 16.23
C VAL A 86 -12.05 6.67 16.96
N ASP A 87 -12.67 5.63 16.45
CA ASP A 87 -13.74 4.87 17.07
C ASP A 87 -13.17 3.56 17.60
N SER A 88 -13.38 3.26 18.88
CA SER A 88 -12.82 2.09 19.56
C SER A 88 -13.82 1.41 20.48
N PHE A 89 -13.57 0.15 20.75
CA PHE A 89 -14.31 -0.62 21.76
C PHE A 89 -13.36 -1.44 22.62
N VAL A 90 -13.83 -1.73 23.83
CA VAL A 90 -13.10 -2.53 24.81
C VAL A 90 -13.98 -3.69 25.26
N LYS A 91 -13.41 -4.89 25.31
CA LYS A 91 -14.03 -6.06 25.95
C LYS A 91 -13.43 -6.22 27.35
N TRP A 92 -14.27 -6.31 28.32
CA TRP A 92 -13.87 -6.40 29.71
C TRP A 92 -14.78 -7.32 30.51
N ARG A 93 -14.33 -7.77 31.65
CA ARG A 93 -15.14 -8.53 32.64
C ARG A 93 -14.71 -8.17 34.04
N VAL A 94 -15.61 -8.38 35.01
CA VAL A 94 -15.28 -8.25 36.43
C VAL A 94 -14.44 -9.45 36.86
N SER A 95 -13.23 -9.19 37.34
CA SER A 95 -12.28 -10.21 37.84
C SER A 95 -12.21 -10.18 39.38
N ASP A 96 -11.98 -9.00 39.96
CA ASP A 96 -11.97 -8.81 41.44
C ASP A 96 -13.20 -8.01 41.85
N VAL A 97 -14.19 -8.71 42.36
CA VAL A 97 -15.48 -8.13 42.78
C VAL A 97 -15.34 -7.17 43.95
N SER A 98 -14.37 -7.41 44.86
CA SER A 98 -14.11 -6.54 46.01
C SER A 98 -13.63 -5.17 45.56
N LYS A 99 -12.59 -5.13 44.70
CA LYS A 99 -12.05 -3.88 44.15
C LYS A 99 -13.09 -3.18 43.29
N TYR A 100 -13.78 -3.92 42.41
CA TYR A 100 -14.84 -3.36 41.57
C TYR A 100 -15.89 -2.65 42.43
N PHE A 101 -16.36 -3.29 43.48
CA PHE A 101 -17.37 -2.71 44.39
C PHE A 101 -16.84 -1.50 45.17
N THR A 102 -15.63 -1.57 45.70
CA THR A 102 -15.05 -0.45 46.49
C THR A 102 -14.79 0.78 45.64
N THR A 103 -14.38 0.60 44.38
CA THR A 103 -14.05 1.71 43.47
C THR A 103 -15.29 2.32 42.84
N THR A 104 -16.23 1.46 42.39
CA THR A 104 -17.39 1.90 41.60
C THR A 104 -18.67 1.99 42.42
N GLY A 105 -18.72 1.38 43.62
CA GLY A 105 -19.95 1.18 44.39
C GLY A 105 -20.88 0.14 43.73
N GLY A 106 -20.40 -0.60 42.76
CA GLY A 106 -21.18 -1.52 41.92
C GLY A 106 -22.00 -0.83 40.83
N ASP A 107 -21.63 0.41 40.47
CA ASP A 107 -22.27 1.14 39.40
C ASP A 107 -21.45 0.93 38.12
N GLU A 108 -22.05 0.27 37.13
CA GLU A 108 -21.45 -0.02 35.83
C GLU A 108 -21.18 1.28 35.02
N GLU A 109 -22.07 2.28 35.10
CA GLU A 109 -21.87 3.54 34.39
C GLU A 109 -20.70 4.31 34.98
N ARG A 110 -20.44 4.21 36.26
CA ARG A 110 -19.24 4.79 36.88
C ARG A 110 -17.98 4.09 36.38
N LEU A 111 -17.99 2.76 36.28
CA LEU A 111 -16.90 2.00 35.70
C LEU A 111 -16.65 2.41 34.26
N ARG A 112 -17.72 2.50 33.42
CA ARG A 112 -17.60 2.92 32.03
C ARG A 112 -16.85 4.23 31.91
N ARG A 113 -17.23 5.23 32.69
CA ARG A 113 -16.55 6.53 32.66
C ARG A 113 -15.06 6.44 33.01
N LEU A 114 -14.74 5.68 34.06
CA LEU A 114 -13.34 5.49 34.48
C LEU A 114 -12.52 4.73 33.43
N LEU A 115 -13.09 3.67 32.85
CA LEU A 115 -12.43 2.84 31.85
C LEU A 115 -12.22 3.63 30.55
N ILE A 116 -13.22 4.40 30.09
CA ILE A 116 -13.07 5.29 28.92
C ILE A 116 -11.92 6.27 29.12
N GLN A 117 -11.82 6.90 30.30
CA GLN A 117 -10.71 7.83 30.58
C GLN A 117 -9.34 7.16 30.47
N ARG A 118 -9.20 5.91 30.93
CA ARG A 118 -7.95 5.15 30.83
C ARG A 118 -7.62 4.78 29.37
N VAL A 119 -8.64 4.36 28.63
CA VAL A 119 -8.54 4.05 27.19
C VAL A 119 -8.10 5.29 26.39
N ASP A 120 -8.77 6.42 26.63
CA ASP A 120 -8.47 7.69 25.97
C ASP A 120 -7.04 8.16 26.27
N ALA A 121 -6.60 8.03 27.51
CA ALA A 121 -5.24 8.38 27.89
C ALA A 121 -4.21 7.47 27.21
N GLY A 122 -4.46 6.17 27.17
CA GLY A 122 -3.60 5.19 26.49
C GLY A 122 -3.50 5.44 25.00
N LEU A 123 -4.66 5.60 24.32
CA LEU A 123 -4.71 5.90 22.89
C LEU A 123 -4.04 7.24 22.55
N ARG A 124 -4.26 8.27 23.36
CA ARG A 124 -3.64 9.58 23.15
C ARG A 124 -2.13 9.52 23.24
N ASN A 125 -1.60 8.81 24.20
CA ASN A 125 -0.16 8.64 24.37
C ASN A 125 0.47 7.88 23.20
N GLU A 126 -0.16 6.78 22.80
CA GLU A 126 0.37 5.92 21.72
C GLU A 126 0.23 6.58 20.34
N PHE A 127 -0.89 7.22 20.02
CA PHE A 127 -1.05 7.95 18.76
C PHE A 127 -0.18 9.22 18.69
N GLY A 128 0.03 9.89 19.82
CA GLY A 128 0.89 11.07 19.91
C GLY A 128 2.37 10.81 19.60
N SER A 129 2.82 9.58 19.79
CA SER A 129 4.20 9.16 19.50
C SER A 129 4.43 8.64 18.08
N ARG A 130 3.36 8.38 17.30
CA ARG A 130 3.41 7.73 15.98
C ARG A 130 2.94 8.62 14.84
N THR A 131 3.35 8.25 13.63
CA THR A 131 2.89 8.89 12.39
C THR A 131 1.53 8.31 11.95
N VAL A 132 0.80 9.04 11.09
CA VAL A 132 -0.47 8.55 10.53
C VAL A 132 -0.29 7.21 9.80
N ASN A 133 0.83 7.06 9.09
CA ASN A 133 1.08 5.85 8.32
C ASN A 133 1.29 4.61 9.20
N GLU A 134 2.02 4.74 10.31
CA GLU A 134 2.24 3.66 11.29
C GLU A 134 0.93 3.24 11.98
N VAL A 135 0.06 4.21 12.28
CA VAL A 135 -1.24 3.94 12.91
C VAL A 135 -2.24 3.28 11.95
N VAL A 136 -2.19 3.58 10.66
CA VAL A 136 -3.13 3.09 9.65
C VAL A 136 -2.64 1.80 8.98
N SER A 137 -1.32 1.63 8.83
CA SER A 137 -0.69 0.45 8.21
C SER A 137 -0.44 -0.69 9.22
N GLY A 138 0.14 -1.79 8.77
CA GLY A 138 0.20 -3.11 9.39
C GLY A 138 0.69 -3.28 10.84
N GLU A 139 1.20 -2.26 11.54
CA GLU A 139 1.63 -2.35 12.95
C GLU A 139 0.48 -2.14 13.96
N ARG A 140 -0.74 -1.94 13.46
CA ARG A 140 -1.91 -1.64 14.27
C ARG A 140 -2.26 -2.74 15.27
N ASP A 141 -2.15 -4.01 14.88
CA ASP A 141 -2.53 -5.12 15.75
C ASP A 141 -1.55 -5.27 16.93
N GLU A 142 -0.24 -5.16 16.68
CA GLU A 142 0.78 -5.19 17.73
C GLU A 142 0.61 -4.03 18.72
N LEU A 143 0.29 -2.85 18.19
CA LEU A 143 0.00 -1.67 18.99
C LEU A 143 -1.22 -1.88 19.89
N MET A 144 -2.31 -2.46 19.37
CA MET A 144 -3.52 -2.73 20.14
C MET A 144 -3.27 -3.79 21.22
N ASP A 145 -2.51 -4.82 20.92
CA ASP A 145 -2.15 -5.86 21.89
C ASP A 145 -1.30 -5.30 23.03
N LYS A 146 -0.31 -4.45 22.73
CA LYS A 146 0.48 -3.74 23.75
C LYS A 146 -0.38 -2.84 24.64
N LEU A 147 -1.26 -2.04 24.04
CA LEU A 147 -2.21 -1.20 24.78
C LEU A 147 -3.16 -2.02 25.64
N THR A 148 -3.66 -3.15 25.13
CA THR A 148 -4.53 -4.05 25.88
C THR A 148 -3.83 -4.55 27.13
N LEU A 149 -2.56 -4.98 27.03
CA LEU A 149 -1.77 -5.44 28.17
C LEU A 149 -1.58 -4.33 29.21
N GLN A 150 -1.22 -3.13 28.79
CA GLN A 150 -1.03 -1.98 29.67
C GLN A 150 -2.33 -1.60 30.38
N LEU A 151 -3.43 -1.50 29.65
CA LEU A 151 -4.74 -1.19 30.19
C LEU A 151 -5.24 -2.29 31.14
N ASN A 152 -5.00 -3.56 30.81
CA ASN A 152 -5.37 -4.67 31.68
C ASN A 152 -4.66 -4.58 33.03
N THR A 153 -3.36 -4.32 33.05
CA THR A 153 -2.60 -4.18 34.30
C THR A 153 -3.19 -3.08 35.18
N ILE A 154 -3.39 -1.88 34.63
CA ILE A 154 -3.92 -0.73 35.36
C ILE A 154 -5.38 -1.00 35.83
N SER A 155 -6.20 -1.53 34.94
CA SER A 155 -7.63 -1.76 35.23
C SER A 155 -7.85 -2.87 36.29
N LEU A 156 -6.99 -3.89 36.27
CA LEU A 156 -7.02 -4.96 37.26
C LEU A 156 -6.59 -4.46 38.67
N GLU A 157 -5.57 -3.62 38.72
CA GLU A 157 -5.06 -3.07 39.96
C GLU A 157 -5.96 -2.00 40.57
N GLU A 158 -6.49 -1.09 39.73
CA GLU A 158 -7.27 0.05 40.23
C GLU A 158 -8.79 -0.19 40.30
N LEU A 159 -9.35 -0.93 39.34
CA LEU A 159 -10.79 -1.08 39.13
C LEU A 159 -11.31 -2.49 39.41
N GLY A 160 -10.44 -3.50 39.53
CA GLY A 160 -10.82 -4.88 39.70
C GLY A 160 -11.46 -5.52 38.46
N VAL A 161 -11.23 -4.93 37.28
CA VAL A 161 -11.75 -5.45 36.01
C VAL A 161 -10.60 -5.89 35.11
N GLU A 162 -10.81 -6.97 34.40
CA GLU A 162 -9.88 -7.50 33.40
C GLU A 162 -10.27 -6.98 32.03
N VAL A 163 -9.35 -6.31 31.37
CA VAL A 163 -9.47 -5.89 29.96
C VAL A 163 -8.94 -7.02 29.08
N LEU A 164 -9.84 -7.63 28.30
CA LEU A 164 -9.52 -8.77 27.46
C LEU A 164 -9.03 -8.35 26.08
N ASP A 165 -9.61 -7.27 25.53
CA ASP A 165 -9.34 -6.82 24.19
C ASP A 165 -9.68 -5.34 24.02
N LEU A 166 -8.78 -4.60 23.39
CA LEU A 166 -9.01 -3.23 22.91
C LEU A 166 -8.82 -3.20 21.42
N ARG A 167 -9.83 -2.77 20.68
CA ARG A 167 -9.75 -2.65 19.22
C ARG A 167 -10.27 -1.31 18.74
N VAL A 168 -9.60 -0.80 17.72
CA VAL A 168 -10.08 0.36 16.96
C VAL A 168 -10.97 -0.14 15.84
N LYS A 169 -12.21 0.33 15.78
CA LYS A 169 -13.17 0.02 14.72
C LYS A 169 -12.83 0.77 13.45
N LYS A 170 -12.59 2.07 13.59
CA LYS A 170 -12.42 2.99 12.49
C LYS A 170 -11.47 4.13 12.85
N ILE A 171 -10.66 4.53 11.89
CA ILE A 171 -9.80 5.72 11.96
C ILE A 171 -10.14 6.59 10.76
N ASP A 172 -10.62 7.78 11.01
CA ASP A 172 -10.99 8.76 9.99
C ASP A 172 -10.20 10.07 10.18
N LEU A 173 -10.09 10.82 9.11
CA LEU A 173 -9.70 12.22 9.21
C LEU A 173 -10.91 13.06 9.62
N PRO A 174 -10.75 14.10 10.48
CA PRO A 174 -11.83 15.03 10.77
C PRO A 174 -12.43 15.58 9.49
N PRO A 175 -13.77 15.72 9.39
CA PRO A 175 -14.45 16.17 8.19
C PRO A 175 -13.93 17.51 7.65
N GLU A 176 -13.57 18.42 8.57
CA GLU A 176 -13.11 19.78 8.24
C GLU A 176 -11.78 19.81 7.46
N VAL A 177 -10.94 18.79 7.64
CA VAL A 177 -9.62 18.74 7.01
C VAL A 177 -9.49 17.65 5.95
N SER A 178 -10.43 16.73 5.88
CA SER A 178 -10.40 15.57 4.98
C SER A 178 -10.21 15.98 3.52
N GLU A 179 -11.00 16.92 3.02
CA GLU A 179 -10.95 17.33 1.63
C GLU A 179 -9.61 17.99 1.28
N SER A 180 -9.10 18.85 2.14
CA SER A 180 -7.82 19.53 1.92
C SER A 180 -6.64 18.54 1.93
N VAL A 181 -6.66 17.54 2.81
CA VAL A 181 -5.66 16.47 2.87
C VAL A 181 -5.73 15.58 1.62
N TYR A 182 -6.92 15.16 1.20
CA TYR A 182 -7.07 14.37 -0.02
C TYR A 182 -6.62 15.12 -1.27
N ASN A 183 -6.94 16.41 -1.38
CA ASN A 183 -6.49 17.25 -2.49
C ASN A 183 -4.97 17.40 -2.49
N ARG A 184 -4.34 17.60 -1.33
CA ARG A 184 -2.89 17.65 -1.19
C ARG A 184 -2.24 16.33 -1.59
N MET A 185 -2.76 15.20 -1.11
CA MET A 185 -2.25 13.85 -1.47
C MET A 185 -2.40 13.57 -2.97
N ARG A 186 -3.53 13.98 -3.57
CA ARG A 186 -3.74 13.87 -5.02
C ARG A 186 -2.72 14.69 -5.81
N THR A 187 -2.50 15.94 -5.40
CA THR A 187 -1.52 16.83 -6.03
C THR A 187 -0.11 16.28 -5.92
N GLU A 188 0.27 15.77 -4.76
CA GLU A 188 1.60 15.18 -4.53
C GLU A 188 1.81 13.92 -5.37
N ARG A 189 0.81 13.05 -5.45
CA ARG A 189 0.85 11.86 -6.34
C ARG A 189 0.93 12.25 -7.81
N GLN A 190 0.21 13.28 -8.22
CA GLN A 190 0.28 13.80 -9.60
C GLN A 190 1.66 14.39 -9.89
N ARG A 191 2.28 15.12 -8.94
CA ARG A 191 3.63 15.64 -9.05
C ARG A 191 4.64 14.53 -9.25
N LEU A 192 4.61 13.51 -8.38
CA LEU A 192 5.49 12.34 -8.48
C LEU A 192 5.31 11.59 -9.80
N ALA A 193 4.07 11.40 -10.24
CA ALA A 193 3.79 10.75 -11.51
C ALA A 193 4.32 11.55 -12.71
N LYS A 194 4.24 12.90 -12.68
CA LYS A 194 4.81 13.75 -13.71
C LYS A 194 6.34 13.66 -13.72
N GLU A 195 6.97 13.69 -12.55
CA GLU A 195 8.41 13.56 -12.37
C GLU A 195 8.94 12.23 -12.94
N LEU A 196 8.31 11.11 -12.57
CA LEU A 196 8.68 9.79 -13.08
C LEU A 196 8.48 9.65 -14.59
N ARG A 197 7.41 10.25 -15.16
CA ARG A 197 7.22 10.28 -16.60
C ARG A 197 8.28 11.14 -17.30
N ALA A 198 8.65 12.28 -16.73
CA ALA A 198 9.69 13.14 -17.29
C ALA A 198 11.06 12.43 -17.29
N GLN A 199 11.41 11.75 -16.20
CA GLN A 199 12.63 10.92 -16.13
C GLN A 199 12.59 9.77 -17.15
N GLY A 200 11.45 9.10 -17.28
CA GLY A 200 11.25 8.04 -18.27
C GLY A 200 11.43 8.55 -19.70
N ASN A 201 10.87 9.72 -20.02
CA ASN A 201 11.03 10.35 -21.33
C ASN A 201 12.48 10.79 -21.59
N GLU A 202 13.16 11.34 -20.58
CA GLU A 202 14.59 11.70 -20.70
C GLU A 202 15.45 10.48 -21.03
N VAL A 203 15.26 9.37 -20.30
CA VAL A 203 15.99 8.13 -20.56
C VAL A 203 15.67 7.57 -21.95
N ALA A 204 14.40 7.58 -22.35
CA ALA A 204 13.98 7.12 -23.66
C ALA A 204 14.61 7.95 -24.79
N GLU A 205 14.68 9.27 -24.61
CA GLU A 205 15.29 10.16 -25.60
C GLU A 205 16.82 9.96 -25.69
N LYS A 206 17.49 9.76 -24.57
CA LYS A 206 18.92 9.40 -24.54
C LYS A 206 19.19 8.09 -25.28
N ILE A 207 18.37 7.07 -25.06
CA ILE A 207 18.50 5.77 -25.74
C ILE A 207 18.29 5.94 -27.26
N ARG A 208 17.24 6.67 -27.68
CA ARG A 208 16.99 6.95 -29.10
C ARG A 208 18.13 7.70 -29.76
N ALA A 209 18.57 8.80 -29.13
CA ALA A 209 19.68 9.59 -29.66
C ALA A 209 20.98 8.79 -29.79
N THR A 210 21.26 7.92 -28.82
CA THR A 210 22.42 7.02 -28.89
C THR A 210 22.28 6.01 -30.04
N ALA A 211 21.11 5.38 -30.18
CA ALA A 211 20.83 4.42 -31.24
C ALA A 211 20.89 5.07 -32.64
N ASP A 212 20.36 6.30 -32.79
CA ASP A 212 20.42 7.05 -34.06
C ASP A 212 21.86 7.47 -34.41
N LYS A 213 22.64 7.88 -33.41
CA LYS A 213 24.08 8.12 -33.56
C LYS A 213 24.80 6.86 -34.04
N ASP A 214 24.61 5.75 -33.35
CA ASP A 214 25.28 4.48 -33.66
C ASP A 214 24.86 3.99 -35.06
N LYS A 215 23.57 4.08 -35.40
CA LYS A 215 23.07 3.81 -36.76
C LYS A 215 23.78 4.66 -37.80
N THR A 216 23.92 5.96 -37.56
CA THR A 216 24.57 6.87 -38.48
C THR A 216 26.04 6.51 -38.67
N ILE A 217 26.75 6.19 -37.60
CA ILE A 217 28.17 5.75 -37.65
C ILE A 217 28.31 4.46 -38.44
N ILE A 218 27.48 3.44 -38.14
CA ILE A 218 27.50 2.15 -38.83
C ILE A 218 27.24 2.30 -40.33
N LEU A 219 26.24 3.11 -40.71
CA LEU A 219 25.91 3.35 -42.12
C LEU A 219 27.02 4.11 -42.81
N ALA A 220 27.61 5.13 -42.19
CA ALA A 220 28.72 5.91 -42.76
C ALA A 220 29.98 5.04 -42.96
N ASP A 221 30.29 4.16 -41.98
CA ASP A 221 31.42 3.27 -42.10
C ASP A 221 31.22 2.17 -43.18
N ALA A 222 29.99 1.61 -43.24
CA ALA A 222 29.63 0.66 -44.29
C ALA A 222 29.72 1.30 -45.69
N TYR A 223 29.24 2.55 -45.83
CA TYR A 223 29.36 3.28 -47.09
C TYR A 223 30.82 3.55 -47.45
N ARG A 224 31.66 4.00 -46.52
CA ARG A 224 33.09 4.18 -46.71
C ARG A 224 33.77 2.90 -47.18
N GLN A 225 33.51 1.77 -46.52
CA GLN A 225 34.06 0.45 -46.88
C GLN A 225 33.60 -0.01 -48.27
N ALA A 226 32.34 0.26 -48.62
CA ALA A 226 31.80 -0.07 -49.95
C ALA A 226 32.48 0.75 -51.03
N GLU A 227 32.67 2.06 -50.83
CA GLU A 227 33.34 2.94 -51.80
C GLU A 227 34.85 2.62 -51.90
N GLU A 228 35.53 2.28 -50.79
CA GLU A 228 36.91 1.79 -50.80
C GLU A 228 37.05 0.48 -51.61
N THR A 229 36.14 -0.45 -51.37
CA THR A 229 36.15 -1.75 -52.08
C THR A 229 35.89 -1.57 -53.56
N LYS A 230 34.93 -0.71 -53.93
CA LYS A 230 34.59 -0.36 -55.30
C LYS A 230 35.76 0.37 -55.98
N GLY A 231 36.34 1.37 -55.30
CA GLY A 231 37.50 2.11 -55.82
C GLY A 231 38.71 1.21 -56.05
N ASN A 232 38.99 0.27 -55.12
CA ASN A 232 40.04 -0.71 -55.30
C ASN A 232 39.74 -1.67 -56.47
N GLY A 233 38.50 -2.11 -56.64
CA GLY A 233 38.06 -2.91 -57.77
C GLY A 233 38.26 -2.19 -59.10
N ASP A 234 37.82 -0.92 -59.17
CA ASP A 234 37.97 -0.09 -60.35
C ASP A 234 39.45 0.17 -60.67
N ALA A 235 40.29 0.39 -59.67
CA ALA A 235 41.73 0.56 -59.85
C ALA A 235 42.39 -0.69 -60.41
N ILE A 236 42.07 -1.88 -59.88
CA ILE A 236 42.58 -3.16 -60.37
C ILE A 236 42.07 -3.43 -61.77
N ALA A 237 40.81 -3.19 -62.05
CA ALA A 237 40.26 -3.33 -63.41
C ALA A 237 40.96 -2.40 -64.41
N THR A 238 41.09 -1.14 -64.04
CA THR A 238 41.79 -0.12 -64.91
C THR A 238 43.23 -0.52 -65.18
N ALA A 239 43.99 -0.92 -64.16
CA ALA A 239 45.35 -1.39 -64.27
C ALA A 239 45.46 -2.66 -65.15
N THR A 240 44.52 -3.60 -65.01
CA THR A 240 44.45 -4.82 -65.80
C THR A 240 44.18 -4.52 -67.24
N TYR A 241 43.23 -3.64 -67.55
CA TYR A 241 42.89 -3.21 -68.86
C TYR A 241 44.07 -2.42 -69.51
N ALA A 242 44.67 -1.46 -68.78
CA ALA A 242 45.81 -0.73 -69.24
C ALA A 242 46.97 -1.64 -69.63
N ASN A 243 47.28 -2.63 -68.80
CA ASN A 243 48.35 -3.63 -69.05
C ASN A 243 48.06 -4.52 -70.27
N ALA A 244 46.79 -4.88 -70.48
CA ALA A 244 46.37 -5.71 -71.57
C ALA A 244 46.42 -4.95 -72.89
N TYR A 245 45.93 -3.71 -72.89
CA TYR A 245 45.84 -2.89 -74.09
C TYR A 245 47.16 -2.23 -74.48
N SER A 246 48.11 -2.01 -73.57
CA SER A 246 49.46 -1.56 -73.90
C SER A 246 50.27 -2.56 -74.71
N LYS A 247 49.79 -3.83 -74.80
CA LYS A 247 50.47 -4.85 -75.62
C LYS A 247 50.17 -4.69 -77.13
N ASP A 248 49.00 -4.17 -77.52
CA ASP A 248 48.58 -3.88 -78.89
C ASP A 248 47.62 -2.71 -78.88
N PRO A 249 48.12 -1.47 -78.95
CA PRO A 249 47.31 -0.26 -78.90
C PRO A 249 46.37 -0.11 -80.10
N GLU A 250 46.73 -0.60 -81.27
CA GLU A 250 45.93 -0.49 -82.48
C GLU A 250 44.69 -1.39 -82.41
N PHE A 251 44.84 -2.60 -81.95
CA PHE A 251 43.69 -3.50 -81.67
C PHE A 251 42.76 -2.97 -80.56
N TYR A 252 43.31 -2.30 -79.55
CA TYR A 252 42.52 -1.66 -78.53
C TYR A 252 41.64 -0.54 -79.06
N ASP A 253 42.27 0.40 -79.87
CA ASP A 253 41.54 1.53 -80.46
C ASP A 253 40.43 1.02 -81.38
N PHE A 254 40.71 -0.01 -82.19
CA PHE A 254 39.74 -0.66 -83.03
C PHE A 254 38.55 -1.23 -82.19
N THR A 255 38.83 -2.04 -81.19
CA THR A 255 37.77 -2.66 -80.39
C THR A 255 36.97 -1.64 -79.58
N ARG A 256 37.63 -0.57 -79.08
CA ARG A 256 36.98 0.53 -78.38
C ARG A 256 36.05 1.35 -79.26
N SER A 257 36.49 1.62 -80.46
CA SER A 257 35.70 2.33 -81.48
C SER A 257 34.46 1.51 -81.86
N LEU A 258 34.59 0.21 -82.09
CA LEU A 258 33.45 -0.66 -82.35
C LEU A 258 32.44 -0.68 -81.18
N LYS A 259 32.90 -0.77 -79.93
CA LYS A 259 32.01 -0.69 -78.72
C LYS A 259 31.36 0.68 -78.66
N ALA A 260 32.08 1.75 -78.93
CA ALA A 260 31.51 3.10 -78.93
C ALA A 260 30.45 3.26 -80.01
N TYR A 261 30.69 2.70 -81.21
CA TYR A 261 29.67 2.67 -82.30
C TYR A 261 28.42 1.89 -81.85
N GLN A 262 28.61 0.71 -81.28
CA GLN A 262 27.50 -0.13 -80.78
C GLN A 262 26.65 0.60 -79.74
N SER A 263 27.32 1.35 -78.79
CA SER A 263 26.60 2.09 -77.76
C SER A 263 25.93 3.34 -78.26
N THR A 264 26.56 4.05 -79.27
CA THR A 264 26.03 5.24 -79.79
C THR A 264 24.89 5.00 -80.82
N PHE A 265 24.99 3.93 -81.60
CA PHE A 265 23.98 3.57 -82.61
C PHE A 265 22.97 2.54 -82.18
N GLY A 266 22.87 2.29 -80.93
CA GLY A 266 21.96 1.25 -80.34
C GLY A 266 20.48 1.62 -80.36
N SER A 267 20.11 2.91 -80.50
CA SER A 267 18.71 3.35 -80.51
C SER A 267 18.30 3.76 -81.95
N LYS A 268 17.08 3.33 -82.34
CA LYS A 268 16.54 3.61 -83.69
C LYS A 268 15.93 5.00 -83.84
N SER A 269 15.98 5.82 -82.80
CA SER A 269 15.27 7.12 -82.73
C SER A 269 16.13 8.31 -83.03
N ASP A 270 17.48 8.18 -83.19
CA ASP A 270 18.39 9.28 -83.34
C ASP A 270 18.73 9.54 -84.77
N ILE A 271 18.65 10.80 -85.15
CA ILE A 271 19.14 11.27 -86.46
C ILE A 271 20.60 11.60 -86.31
N LEU A 272 21.47 10.84 -86.95
CA LEU A 272 22.91 11.08 -86.94
C LEU A 272 23.34 11.97 -88.12
N LEU A 273 23.98 13.05 -87.79
CA LEU A 273 24.73 13.85 -88.76
C LEU A 273 26.23 13.47 -88.59
N ILE A 274 26.70 12.68 -89.55
CA ILE A 274 28.07 12.15 -89.52
C ILE A 274 29.00 13.02 -90.35
N ASN A 275 30.15 13.41 -89.79
CA ASN A 275 31.30 13.85 -90.56
C ASN A 275 32.21 12.62 -90.71
N PRO A 276 32.33 12.03 -91.93
CA PRO A 276 33.09 10.81 -92.16
C PRO A 276 34.59 10.97 -91.93
N ASP A 277 35.13 12.17 -92.00
CA ASP A 277 36.58 12.47 -91.87
C ASP A 277 37.02 12.65 -90.39
N SER A 278 36.11 12.37 -89.40
CA SER A 278 36.49 12.48 -87.99
C SER A 278 37.20 11.22 -87.48
N ASP A 279 38.19 11.41 -86.56
CA ASP A 279 38.93 10.33 -85.93
C ASP A 279 38.02 9.27 -85.28
N PHE A 280 36.78 9.65 -84.90
CA PHE A 280 35.80 8.75 -84.29
C PHE A 280 35.33 7.70 -85.29
N PHE A 281 35.22 8.01 -86.63
CA PHE A 281 34.74 7.11 -87.65
C PHE A 281 35.84 6.38 -88.45
N LYS A 282 37.07 6.56 -88.03
CA LYS A 282 38.27 6.02 -88.69
C LYS A 282 38.16 4.52 -89.01
N TYR A 283 37.58 3.71 -88.10
CA TYR A 283 37.46 2.29 -88.31
C TYR A 283 36.11 1.84 -88.87
N LEU A 284 35.21 2.76 -89.20
CA LEU A 284 33.94 2.46 -89.86
C LEU A 284 34.13 2.21 -91.33
N ASP A 285 35.10 2.96 -91.96
CA ASP A 285 35.38 2.93 -93.41
C ASP A 285 36.50 1.95 -93.78
N ASP A 286 37.52 1.83 -92.94
CA ASP A 286 38.64 0.88 -93.13
C ASP A 286 39.08 0.22 -91.81
N SER A 287 39.03 -1.11 -91.76
CA SER A 287 39.45 -1.90 -90.60
C SER A 287 40.96 -1.83 -90.33
N ASN A 288 41.77 -1.40 -91.29
CA ASN A 288 43.26 -1.25 -91.24
C ASN A 288 43.68 0.18 -91.33
N ALA A 289 42.90 1.14 -90.92
CA ALA A 289 43.20 2.58 -91.08
C ALA A 289 44.55 2.97 -90.57
N LYS A 290 45.63 2.81 -91.39
CA LYS A 290 46.95 3.37 -91.11
C LYS A 290 46.89 4.83 -91.31
N ASN A 291 47.33 5.58 -90.32
CA ASN A 291 47.55 7.02 -90.53
C ASN A 291 48.48 7.28 -91.76
N ASN A 292 47.91 7.94 -92.77
CA ASN A 292 48.72 8.65 -93.75
C ASN A 292 49.19 9.96 -93.15
#